data_30325987506fc9afd461a18740057683
#
_entry.id   30325987506fc9afd461a18740057683
#
_cell.length_a   1.000
_cell.length_b   1.000
_cell.length_c   1.000
_cell.angle_alpha   90.00
_cell.angle_beta   90.00
_cell.angle_gamma   90.00
#
_symmetry.space_group_name_H-M   'P 1'
#
loop_
_entity.id
_entity.type
_entity.pdbx_description
1 polymer ?
#
loop_
_entity_poly.entity_id
_entity_poly.type
_entity_poly.pdbx_seq_one_letter_code
_entity_poly.pdbx_strand_id
1 'polypeptide(L)'
;MSLSSAFTQADPESSVPPPLIGALLRVPFESVRDRMLAGLHDRGFTDLVAAHVDVWRYPGPENQRPSELATQTRMTKQALNYLLRQLEQLGYLTRETDSNDQRSKRIRLTPKGHLAGRAIREIVQEVEQEWEQRLGPRKFGQLRRLLTQLYTITTPTNDRA
;
A
#
# COMPACT_ATOMS: atom_id res chain seq x y z
N MET A 1 -11.29 17.56 -37.98
CA MET A 1 -10.28 18.18 -37.11
C MET A 1 -9.45 17.07 -36.48
N SER A 2 -8.21 16.95 -36.97
CA SER A 2 -7.30 15.84 -36.76
C SER A 2 -6.81 15.78 -35.33
N LEU A 3 -7.04 14.64 -34.65
CA LEU A 3 -6.34 14.27 -33.43
C LEU A 3 -4.94 13.78 -33.84
N SER A 4 -3.98 14.69 -33.84
CA SER A 4 -2.59 14.42 -34.14
C SER A 4 -2.00 13.51 -33.06
N SER A 5 -1.62 12.33 -33.52
CA SER A 5 -0.87 11.29 -32.83
C SER A 5 0.46 11.83 -32.30
N ALA A 6 0.60 11.83 -30.98
CA ALA A 6 1.90 11.87 -30.32
C ALA A 6 2.15 10.49 -29.67
N PHE A 7 2.19 9.46 -30.52
CA PHE A 7 2.95 8.27 -30.19
C PHE A 7 4.42 8.61 -30.42
N THR A 8 5.16 8.81 -29.34
CA THR A 8 6.63 8.85 -29.39
C THR A 8 7.10 7.57 -30.07
N GLN A 9 7.73 7.69 -31.23
CA GLN A 9 8.42 6.60 -31.91
C GLN A 9 9.40 5.96 -30.93
N ALA A 10 9.18 4.68 -30.66
CA ALA A 10 10.15 3.85 -29.94
C ALA A 10 11.39 3.73 -30.82
N ASP A 11 12.57 3.97 -30.25
CA ASP A 11 13.85 3.75 -30.90
C ASP A 11 13.94 2.28 -31.35
N PRO A 12 14.27 2.00 -32.64
CA PRO A 12 14.32 0.63 -33.16
C PRO A 12 15.47 -0.23 -32.64
N GLU A 13 16.32 0.28 -31.74
CA GLU A 13 17.46 -0.46 -31.19
C GLU A 13 17.20 -1.11 -29.82
N SER A 14 16.07 -0.92 -29.19
CA SER A 14 15.74 -1.63 -27.95
C SER A 14 15.14 -2.99 -28.28
N SER A 15 15.89 -4.05 -28.07
CA SER A 15 15.42 -5.44 -28.23
C SER A 15 14.37 -5.87 -27.19
N VAL A 16 14.05 -5.01 -26.22
CA VAL A 16 13.06 -5.26 -25.15
C VAL A 16 11.74 -4.60 -25.53
N PRO A 17 10.64 -5.35 -25.62
CA PRO A 17 9.33 -4.76 -25.91
C PRO A 17 8.90 -3.79 -24.79
N PRO A 18 8.06 -2.79 -25.11
CA PRO A 18 7.57 -1.84 -24.10
C PRO A 18 6.84 -2.59 -22.97
N PRO A 19 6.97 -2.11 -21.72
CA PRO A 19 6.40 -2.79 -20.58
C PRO A 19 4.86 -2.79 -20.64
N LEU A 20 4.26 -3.95 -20.37
CA LEU A 20 2.82 -4.09 -20.25
C LEU A 20 2.32 -3.43 -18.93
N ILE A 21 1.01 -3.19 -18.84
CA ILE A 21 0.37 -2.49 -17.73
C ILE A 21 0.73 -3.10 -16.36
N GLY A 22 0.89 -4.43 -16.27
CA GLY A 22 1.29 -5.08 -15.03
C GLY A 22 2.66 -4.64 -14.53
N ALA A 23 3.64 -4.48 -15.43
CA ALA A 23 4.97 -3.98 -15.09
C ALA A 23 4.93 -2.49 -14.75
N LEU A 24 4.14 -1.70 -15.50
CA LEU A 24 3.95 -0.27 -15.25
C LEU A 24 3.33 0.02 -13.88
N LEU A 25 2.50 -0.87 -13.36
CA LEU A 25 1.92 -0.76 -12.02
C LEU A 25 2.87 -1.31 -10.93
N ARG A 26 3.51 -2.44 -11.21
CA ARG A 26 4.37 -3.13 -10.23
C ARG A 26 5.61 -2.31 -9.87
N VAL A 27 6.35 -1.80 -10.85
CA VAL A 27 7.63 -1.11 -10.60
C VAL A 27 7.44 0.16 -9.75
N PRO A 28 6.48 1.08 -10.05
CA PRO A 28 6.20 2.19 -9.16
C PRO A 28 5.74 1.77 -7.76
N PHE A 29 4.91 0.71 -7.66
CA PHE A 29 4.46 0.21 -6.37
C PHE A 29 5.62 -0.34 -5.51
N GLU A 30 6.52 -1.12 -6.09
CA GLU A 30 7.72 -1.60 -5.41
C GLU A 30 8.59 -0.44 -4.93
N SER A 31 8.80 0.58 -5.77
CA SER A 31 9.55 1.79 -5.40
C SER A 31 8.92 2.52 -4.20
N VAL A 32 7.59 2.67 -4.16
CA VAL A 32 6.90 3.26 -3.00
C VAL A 32 7.14 2.41 -1.74
N ARG A 33 7.03 1.09 -1.86
CA ARG A 33 7.20 0.16 -0.75
C ARG A 33 8.61 0.22 -0.14
N ASP A 34 9.64 0.26 -0.99
CA ASP A 34 11.03 0.37 -0.54
C ASP A 34 11.27 1.70 0.16
N ARG A 35 10.71 2.79 -0.37
CA ARG A 35 10.81 4.11 0.26
C ARG A 35 10.03 4.20 1.57
N MET A 36 8.91 3.48 1.71
CA MET A 36 8.20 3.40 2.99
C MET A 36 9.10 2.78 4.07
N LEU A 37 9.79 1.67 3.77
CA LEU A 37 10.68 1.03 4.74
C LEU A 37 11.86 1.92 5.10
N ALA A 38 12.56 2.46 4.11
CA ALA A 38 13.70 3.36 4.34
C ALA A 38 13.28 4.59 5.15
N GLY A 39 12.19 5.25 4.76
CA GLY A 39 11.69 6.43 5.46
C GLY A 39 11.17 6.15 6.88
N LEU A 40 10.69 4.94 7.15
CA LEU A 40 10.38 4.50 8.52
C LEU A 40 11.65 4.36 9.36
N HIS A 41 12.69 3.74 8.82
CA HIS A 41 13.97 3.60 9.51
C HIS A 41 14.58 4.98 9.82
N ASP A 42 14.56 5.91 8.88
CA ASP A 42 15.03 7.29 9.06
C ASP A 42 14.26 8.04 10.18
N ARG A 43 12.99 7.66 10.41
CA ARG A 43 12.14 8.22 11.48
C ARG A 43 12.21 7.43 12.79
N GLY A 44 13.15 6.48 12.92
CA GLY A 44 13.42 5.73 14.13
C GLY A 44 12.64 4.44 14.32
N PHE A 45 11.84 4.01 13.34
CA PHE A 45 11.15 2.70 13.37
C PHE A 45 12.04 1.59 12.80
N THR A 46 13.26 1.47 13.34
CA THR A 46 14.32 0.57 12.82
C THR A 46 14.05 -0.92 13.06
N ASP A 47 13.10 -1.24 13.92
CA ASP A 47 12.64 -2.59 14.24
C ASP A 47 11.60 -3.15 13.24
N LEU A 48 11.12 -2.31 12.30
CA LEU A 48 10.23 -2.75 11.25
C LEU A 48 11.00 -3.33 10.05
N VAL A 49 10.43 -4.36 9.45
CA VAL A 49 10.91 -4.97 8.20
C VAL A 49 9.84 -4.85 7.10
N ALA A 50 10.21 -5.09 5.84
CA ALA A 50 9.30 -4.93 4.70
C ALA A 50 7.97 -5.70 4.85
N ALA A 51 8.02 -6.92 5.40
CA ALA A 51 6.80 -7.71 5.65
C ALA A 51 5.85 -7.06 6.67
N HIS A 52 6.40 -6.34 7.66
CA HIS A 52 5.58 -5.60 8.62
C HIS A 52 4.83 -4.44 7.97
N VAL A 53 5.49 -3.72 7.04
CA VAL A 53 4.87 -2.59 6.29
C VAL A 53 3.62 -3.04 5.52
N ASP A 54 3.61 -4.27 5.01
CA ASP A 54 2.46 -4.83 4.30
C ASP A 54 1.19 -4.93 5.17
N VAL A 55 1.31 -4.96 6.48
CA VAL A 55 0.18 -4.95 7.42
C VAL A 55 -0.56 -3.61 7.41
N TRP A 56 0.13 -2.49 7.11
CA TRP A 56 -0.47 -1.16 6.97
C TRP A 56 -1.03 -0.84 5.59
N ARG A 57 -1.18 -1.84 4.69
CA ARG A 57 -1.86 -1.60 3.41
C ARG A 57 -3.25 -1.01 3.64
N TYR A 58 -3.60 -0.04 2.78
CA TYR A 58 -4.89 0.61 2.84
C TYR A 58 -6.07 -0.40 2.88
N PRO A 59 -7.05 -0.19 3.75
CA PRO A 59 -7.27 0.92 4.69
C PRO A 59 -6.48 0.85 6.01
N GLY A 60 -5.64 -0.13 6.24
CA GLY A 60 -4.84 -0.33 7.43
C GLY A 60 -5.44 -1.37 8.38
N PRO A 61 -4.69 -1.78 9.43
CA PRO A 61 -5.08 -2.89 10.30
C PRO A 61 -6.06 -2.51 11.41
N GLU A 62 -6.23 -1.20 11.71
CA GLU A 62 -7.03 -0.73 12.84
C GLU A 62 -8.47 -1.25 12.77
N ASN A 63 -8.94 -1.81 13.88
CA ASN A 63 -10.27 -2.34 14.07
C ASN A 63 -10.67 -3.50 13.14
N GLN A 64 -9.73 -4.08 12.39
CA GLN A 64 -10.00 -5.23 11.53
C GLN A 64 -9.86 -6.56 12.28
N ARG A 65 -10.58 -7.58 11.81
CA ARG A 65 -10.32 -8.96 12.22
C ARG A 65 -9.09 -9.49 11.47
N PRO A 66 -8.25 -10.33 12.08
CA PRO A 66 -7.10 -10.94 11.38
C PRO A 66 -7.49 -11.65 10.08
N SER A 67 -8.68 -12.27 10.02
CA SER A 67 -9.18 -12.93 8.80
C SER A 67 -9.48 -11.94 7.66
N GLU A 68 -10.04 -10.78 8.00
CA GLU A 68 -10.33 -9.70 7.04
C GLU A 68 -9.02 -9.10 6.50
N LEU A 69 -8.07 -8.84 7.40
CA LEU A 69 -6.77 -8.33 7.02
C LEU A 69 -5.97 -9.33 6.17
N ALA A 70 -6.06 -10.65 6.44
CA ALA A 70 -5.43 -11.68 5.63
C ALA A 70 -5.95 -11.67 4.18
N THR A 71 -7.26 -11.54 4.00
CA THR A 71 -7.88 -11.42 2.67
C THR A 71 -7.41 -10.14 1.96
N GLN A 72 -7.40 -9.02 2.66
CA GLN A 72 -7.00 -7.71 2.13
C GLN A 72 -5.53 -7.67 1.70
N THR A 73 -4.63 -8.23 2.51
CA THR A 73 -3.19 -8.27 2.23
C THR A 73 -2.81 -9.41 1.28
N ARG A 74 -3.74 -10.28 0.93
CA ARG A 74 -3.53 -11.52 0.15
C ARG A 74 -2.49 -12.44 0.80
N MET A 75 -2.45 -12.44 2.13
CA MET A 75 -1.61 -13.33 2.91
C MET A 75 -2.38 -14.56 3.38
N THR A 76 -1.67 -15.64 3.62
CA THR A 76 -2.25 -16.77 4.35
C THR A 76 -2.53 -16.37 5.79
N LYS A 77 -3.54 -16.98 6.42
CA LYS A 77 -3.86 -16.73 7.84
C LYS A 77 -2.65 -17.00 8.75
N GLN A 78 -1.84 -18.01 8.42
CA GLN A 78 -0.62 -18.34 9.16
C GLN A 78 0.44 -17.24 9.05
N ALA A 79 0.74 -16.77 7.82
CA ALA A 79 1.73 -15.72 7.60
C ALA A 79 1.31 -14.42 8.29
N LEU A 80 0.04 -14.01 8.14
CA LEU A 80 -0.44 -12.82 8.81
C LEU A 80 -0.38 -12.94 10.34
N ASN A 81 -0.84 -14.07 10.91
CA ASN A 81 -0.79 -14.26 12.36
C ASN A 81 0.65 -14.25 12.90
N TYR A 82 1.62 -14.71 12.12
CA TYR A 82 3.04 -14.60 12.48
C TYR A 82 3.48 -13.14 12.55
N LEU A 83 3.18 -12.34 11.53
CA LEU A 83 3.50 -10.90 11.51
C LEU A 83 2.78 -10.12 12.62
N LEU A 84 1.51 -10.41 12.88
CA LEU A 84 0.76 -9.78 13.96
C LEU A 84 1.38 -10.06 15.33
N ARG A 85 1.86 -11.30 15.59
CA ARG A 85 2.58 -11.62 16.83
C ARG A 85 3.87 -10.84 16.97
N GLN A 86 4.65 -10.70 15.88
CA GLN A 86 5.86 -9.90 15.89
C GLN A 86 5.55 -8.44 16.20
N LEU A 87 4.54 -7.86 15.55
CA LEU A 87 4.13 -6.47 15.77
C LEU A 87 3.57 -6.23 17.16
N GLU A 88 2.92 -7.24 17.78
CA GLU A 88 2.53 -7.19 19.20
C GLU A 88 3.77 -7.14 20.12
N GLN A 89 4.75 -8.02 19.88
CA GLN A 89 6.00 -8.05 20.65
C GLN A 89 6.80 -6.75 20.52
N LEU A 90 6.79 -6.15 19.35
CA LEU A 90 7.42 -4.85 19.08
C LEU A 90 6.59 -3.65 19.60
N GLY A 91 5.39 -3.91 20.11
CA GLY A 91 4.54 -2.89 20.72
C GLY A 91 3.80 -1.98 19.73
N TYR A 92 3.58 -2.41 18.49
CA TYR A 92 2.84 -1.63 17.49
C TYR A 92 1.33 -1.85 17.53
N LEU A 93 0.89 -3.00 17.98
CA LEU A 93 -0.53 -3.33 18.05
C LEU A 93 -0.83 -4.28 19.22
N THR A 94 -2.11 -4.42 19.52
CA THR A 94 -2.68 -5.43 20.41
C THR A 94 -3.84 -6.14 19.70
N ARG A 95 -4.24 -7.29 20.20
CA ARG A 95 -5.44 -8.01 19.74
C ARG A 95 -6.43 -8.13 20.89
N GLU A 96 -7.51 -7.39 20.78
CA GLU A 96 -8.57 -7.36 21.79
C GLU A 96 -9.74 -8.25 21.37
N THR A 97 -10.50 -8.75 22.34
CA THR A 97 -11.73 -9.48 22.05
C THR A 97 -12.76 -8.56 21.42
N ASP A 98 -13.40 -9.00 20.33
CA ASP A 98 -14.45 -8.22 19.67
C ASP A 98 -15.66 -8.10 20.62
N SER A 99 -16.13 -6.86 20.85
CA SER A 99 -17.29 -6.60 21.71
C SER A 99 -18.58 -7.28 21.24
N ASN A 100 -18.70 -7.54 19.93
CA ASN A 100 -19.88 -8.14 19.32
C ASN A 100 -19.75 -9.66 19.14
N ASP A 101 -18.54 -10.21 19.26
CA ASP A 101 -18.27 -11.63 19.11
C ASP A 101 -17.05 -12.04 19.95
N GLN A 102 -17.32 -12.53 21.15
CA GLN A 102 -16.28 -12.94 22.10
C GLN A 102 -15.32 -14.04 21.59
N ARG A 103 -15.68 -14.72 20.51
CA ARG A 103 -14.81 -15.74 19.87
C ARG A 103 -13.85 -15.15 18.86
N SER A 104 -14.02 -13.89 18.47
CA SER A 104 -13.16 -13.20 17.53
C SER A 104 -12.32 -12.11 18.19
N LYS A 105 -11.21 -11.78 17.53
CA LYS A 105 -10.32 -10.71 17.98
C LYS A 105 -10.26 -9.61 16.94
N ARG A 106 -10.12 -8.37 17.41
CA ARG A 106 -9.86 -7.19 16.59
C ARG A 106 -8.48 -6.65 16.87
N ILE A 107 -7.85 -6.13 15.82
CA ILE A 107 -6.55 -5.47 15.90
C ILE A 107 -6.76 -4.04 16.39
N ARG A 108 -5.95 -3.63 17.39
CA ARG A 108 -5.87 -2.27 17.89
C ARG A 108 -4.44 -1.77 17.76
N LEU A 109 -4.26 -0.64 17.13
CA LEU A 109 -2.96 0.01 17.10
C LEU A 109 -2.66 0.68 18.45
N THR A 110 -1.44 0.50 18.93
CA THR A 110 -0.91 1.28 20.05
C THR A 110 -0.58 2.70 19.61
N PRO A 111 -0.26 3.63 20.53
CA PRO A 111 0.29 4.93 20.14
C PRO A 111 1.50 4.83 19.19
N LYS A 112 2.42 3.86 19.43
CA LYS A 112 3.55 3.56 18.53
C LYS A 112 3.07 3.11 17.14
N GLY A 113 2.05 2.26 17.08
CA GLY A 113 1.46 1.80 15.82
C GLY A 113 0.79 2.93 15.03
N HIS A 114 0.07 3.82 15.71
CA HIS A 114 -0.51 5.02 15.09
C HIS A 114 0.56 5.98 14.57
N LEU A 115 1.68 6.14 15.30
CA LEU A 115 2.82 6.94 14.85
C LEU A 115 3.43 6.37 13.57
N ALA A 116 3.67 5.06 13.54
CA ALA A 116 4.16 4.38 12.33
C ALA A 116 3.20 4.53 11.15
N GLY A 117 1.90 4.37 11.37
CA GLY A 117 0.89 4.56 10.33
C GLY A 117 0.83 6.00 9.79
N ARG A 118 1.06 7.01 10.64
CA ARG A 118 1.19 8.41 10.18
C ARG A 118 2.45 8.61 9.36
N ALA A 119 3.59 8.11 9.84
CA ALA A 119 4.86 8.18 9.13
C ALA A 119 4.76 7.54 7.73
N ILE A 120 4.12 6.38 7.60
CA ILE A 120 3.86 5.73 6.30
C ILE A 120 3.09 6.67 5.36
N ARG A 121 2.01 7.32 5.84
CA ARG A 121 1.22 8.24 5.01
C ARG A 121 2.04 9.45 4.56
N GLU A 122 2.83 10.03 5.45
CA GLU A 122 3.70 11.16 5.14
C GLU A 122 4.74 10.78 4.09
N ILE A 123 5.40 9.62 4.22
CA ILE A 123 6.37 9.13 3.24
C ILE A 123 5.72 8.92 1.87
N VAL A 124 4.52 8.34 1.82
CA VAL A 124 3.80 8.18 0.54
C VAL A 124 3.45 9.53 -0.07
N GLN A 125 3.05 10.52 0.73
CA GLN A 125 2.78 11.88 0.26
C GLN A 125 4.04 12.55 -0.29
N GLU A 126 5.20 12.35 0.33
CA GLU A 126 6.49 12.83 -0.18
C GLU A 126 6.81 12.23 -1.55
N VAL A 127 6.57 10.92 -1.73
CA VAL A 127 6.73 10.26 -3.03
C VAL A 127 5.75 10.82 -4.07
N GLU A 128 4.48 11.03 -3.70
CA GLU A 128 3.48 11.63 -4.60
C GLU A 128 3.88 13.04 -5.03
N GLN A 129 4.39 13.86 -4.11
CA GLN A 129 4.88 15.21 -4.41
C GLN A 129 6.08 15.19 -5.37
N GLU A 130 7.03 14.27 -5.18
CA GLU A 130 8.16 14.11 -6.09
C GLU A 130 7.68 13.70 -7.50
N TRP A 131 6.74 12.78 -7.59
CA TRP A 131 6.17 12.36 -8.87
C TRP A 131 5.39 13.50 -9.55
N GLU A 132 4.65 14.28 -8.77
CA GLU A 132 3.96 15.48 -9.29
C GLU A 132 4.94 16.51 -9.85
N GLN A 133 6.04 16.77 -9.14
CA GLN A 133 7.09 17.67 -9.61
C GLN A 133 7.71 17.18 -10.93
N ARG A 134 7.97 15.88 -11.07
CA ARG A 134 8.59 15.30 -12.27
C ARG A 134 7.64 15.20 -13.47
N LEU A 135 6.38 14.85 -13.24
CA LEU A 135 5.38 14.70 -14.30
C LEU A 135 4.68 16.01 -14.65
N GLY A 136 4.68 16.95 -13.73
CA GLY A 136 3.86 18.15 -13.74
C GLY A 136 2.44 17.89 -13.20
N PRO A 137 1.80 18.91 -12.58
CA PRO A 137 0.54 18.73 -11.83
C PRO A 137 -0.61 18.24 -12.70
N ARG A 138 -0.67 18.66 -13.96
CA ARG A 138 -1.73 18.24 -14.90
C ARG A 138 -1.67 16.74 -15.19
N LYS A 139 -0.48 16.23 -15.53
CA LYS A 139 -0.31 14.80 -15.86
C LYS A 139 -0.45 13.92 -14.63
N PHE A 140 0.11 14.35 -13.50
CA PHE A 140 -0.01 13.63 -12.25
C PHE A 140 -1.48 13.56 -11.78
N GLY A 141 -2.23 14.65 -11.84
CA GLY A 141 -3.66 14.67 -11.53
C GLY A 141 -4.48 13.77 -12.46
N GLN A 142 -4.12 13.68 -13.75
CA GLN A 142 -4.75 12.74 -14.69
C GLN A 142 -4.44 11.28 -14.32
N LEU A 143 -3.19 10.94 -14.04
CA LEU A 143 -2.75 9.63 -13.57
C LEU A 143 -3.53 9.21 -12.33
N ARG A 144 -3.60 10.09 -11.32
CA ARG A 144 -4.33 9.82 -10.07
C ARG A 144 -5.81 9.49 -10.33
N ARG A 145 -6.49 10.26 -11.18
CA ARG A 145 -7.88 9.99 -11.55
C ARG A 145 -8.06 8.62 -12.23
N LEU A 146 -7.18 8.28 -13.18
CA LEU A 146 -7.24 7.00 -13.88
C LEU A 146 -6.96 5.83 -12.94
N LEU A 147 -5.96 5.95 -12.07
CA LEU A 147 -5.67 4.93 -11.04
C LEU A 147 -6.83 4.78 -10.04
N THR A 148 -7.49 5.88 -9.66
CA THR A 148 -8.68 5.82 -8.80
C THR A 148 -9.82 5.04 -9.46
N GLN A 149 -10.08 5.30 -10.75
CA GLN A 149 -11.09 4.55 -11.51
C GLN A 149 -10.70 3.06 -11.60
N LEU A 150 -9.44 2.78 -11.94
CA LEU A 150 -8.93 1.40 -12.01
C LEU A 150 -9.07 0.70 -10.66
N TYR A 151 -8.71 1.35 -9.58
CA TYR A 151 -8.88 0.82 -8.22
C TYR A 151 -10.34 0.44 -7.95
N THR A 152 -11.28 1.32 -8.27
CA THR A 152 -12.72 1.08 -8.05
C THR A 152 -13.22 -0.16 -8.81
N ILE A 153 -12.84 -0.32 -10.09
CA ILE A 153 -13.31 -1.45 -10.91
C ILE A 153 -12.61 -2.77 -10.60
N THR A 154 -11.43 -2.73 -9.97
CA THR A 154 -10.65 -3.93 -9.62
C THR A 154 -10.79 -4.35 -8.15
N THR A 155 -11.35 -3.48 -7.31
CA THR A 155 -11.66 -3.82 -5.92
C THR A 155 -12.90 -4.73 -5.91
N PRO A 156 -12.82 -5.95 -5.34
CA PRO A 156 -14.00 -6.80 -5.22
C PRO A 156 -15.09 -6.07 -4.45
N THR A 157 -16.24 -5.91 -5.06
CA THR A 157 -17.43 -5.42 -4.34
C THR A 157 -17.75 -6.46 -3.27
N ASN A 158 -17.59 -6.10 -2.02
CA ASN A 158 -17.92 -6.96 -0.91
C ASN A 158 -19.46 -6.91 -0.76
N ASP A 159 -20.17 -7.57 -1.72
CA ASP A 159 -21.60 -7.85 -1.59
C ASP A 159 -21.76 -8.80 -0.40
N ARG A 160 -21.86 -8.21 0.78
CA ARG A 160 -22.45 -8.84 1.95
C ARG A 160 -23.89 -8.35 2.03
N ALA A 161 -24.75 -9.05 1.27
CA ALA A 161 -26.14 -9.15 1.67
C ALA A 161 -26.24 -9.95 2.97
#